data_2e5a23a6fe8a3ceccb496c1cc5303267
#
_entry.id   2e5a23a6fe8a3ceccb496c1cc5303267
#
_cell.length_a   1.000
_cell.length_b   1.000
_cell.length_c   1.000
_cell.angle_alpha   90.00
_cell.angle_beta   90.00
_cell.angle_gamma   90.00
#
_symmetry.space_group_name_H-M   'P 1'
#
loop_
_entity.id
_entity.type
_entity.pdbx_description
1 polymer ?
#
loop_
_entity_poly.entity_id
_entity_poly.type
_entity_poly.pdbx_seq_one_letter_code
_entity_poly.pdbx_strand_id
1 'polypeptide(L)'
;MYDYLIKNGLVVDGSGKPAVKADVAVKGDKVARIAPDIQEPAAEVYDAAGKYVIPGLIDPHVHEEWYCFDDGRYESYIRQGVTTLVNGNCSHSITPGHKK
;
A
#
# COMPACT_ATOMS: atom_id res chain seq x y z
N MET A 1 -16.47 2.74 -14.47
CA MET A 1 -15.68 1.50 -14.38
C MET A 1 -14.50 1.71 -13.47
N TYR A 2 -14.27 0.79 -12.56
CA TYR A 2 -13.10 0.84 -11.68
C TYR A 2 -11.84 0.35 -12.42
N ASP A 3 -10.68 0.79 -11.96
CA ASP A 3 -9.42 0.30 -12.51
C ASP A 3 -9.08 -1.08 -11.96
N TYR A 4 -9.26 -1.26 -10.65
CA TYR A 4 -9.04 -2.54 -9.98
C TYR A 4 -10.20 -2.88 -9.06
N LEU A 5 -10.50 -4.17 -8.98
CA LEU A 5 -11.47 -4.70 -8.03
C LEU A 5 -10.86 -5.92 -7.33
N ILE A 6 -10.71 -5.81 -6.03
CA ILE A 6 -10.21 -6.90 -5.19
C ILE A 6 -11.42 -7.53 -4.51
N LYS A 7 -11.69 -8.79 -4.83
CA LYS A 7 -12.89 -9.49 -4.36
C LYS A 7 -12.60 -10.48 -3.24
N ASN A 8 -13.59 -10.67 -2.38
CA ASN A 8 -13.64 -11.74 -1.39
C ASN A 8 -12.55 -11.68 -0.32
N GLY A 9 -11.91 -10.54 -0.13
CA GLY A 9 -10.85 -10.38 0.85
C GLY A 9 -11.38 -10.18 2.27
N LEU A 10 -10.54 -10.44 3.24
CA LEU A 10 -10.78 -10.06 4.61
C LEU A 10 -10.10 -8.70 4.83
N VAL A 11 -10.91 -7.64 4.83
CA VAL A 11 -10.42 -6.26 4.78
C VAL A 11 -10.15 -5.73 6.18
N VAL A 12 -8.93 -5.24 6.38
CA VAL A 12 -8.52 -4.49 7.57
C VAL A 12 -8.11 -3.10 7.10
N ASP A 13 -8.87 -2.09 7.49
CA ASP A 13 -8.71 -0.74 6.93
C ASP A 13 -7.76 0.18 7.73
N GLY A 14 -7.16 -0.33 8.80
CA GLY A 14 -6.27 0.45 9.65
C GLY A 14 -6.98 1.30 10.72
N SER A 15 -8.31 1.22 10.82
CA SER A 15 -9.09 2.00 11.79
C SER A 15 -9.11 1.40 13.20
N GLY A 16 -8.62 0.18 13.36
CA GLY A 16 -8.73 -0.58 14.61
C GLY A 16 -10.00 -1.41 14.71
N LYS A 17 -10.89 -1.33 13.74
CA LYS A 17 -12.09 -2.15 13.68
C LYS A 17 -11.78 -3.60 13.30
N PRO A 18 -12.63 -4.57 13.66
CA PRO A 18 -12.45 -5.95 13.23
C PRO A 18 -12.41 -6.09 11.71
N ALA A 19 -11.68 -7.10 11.24
CA ALA A 19 -11.63 -7.44 9.83
C ALA A 19 -13.03 -7.80 9.29
N VAL A 20 -13.33 -7.36 8.08
CA VAL A 20 -14.63 -7.58 7.44
C VAL A 20 -14.41 -8.21 6.07
N LYS A 21 -15.20 -9.25 5.77
CA LYS A 21 -15.20 -9.80 4.41
C LYS A 21 -15.88 -8.81 3.46
N ALA A 22 -15.12 -8.28 2.51
CA ALA A 22 -15.60 -7.27 1.58
C ALA A 22 -14.78 -7.23 0.30
N ASP A 23 -15.30 -6.50 -0.67
CA ASP A 23 -14.60 -6.17 -1.90
C ASP A 23 -14.06 -4.74 -1.80
N VAL A 24 -12.94 -4.50 -2.46
CA VAL A 24 -12.31 -3.18 -2.51
C VAL A 24 -12.18 -2.74 -3.98
N ALA A 25 -12.77 -1.62 -4.30
CA ALA A 25 -12.68 -1.02 -5.64
C ALA A 25 -11.71 0.17 -5.62
N VAL A 26 -10.84 0.20 -6.61
CA VAL A 26 -9.83 1.25 -6.76
C VAL A 26 -10.07 2.01 -8.06
N LYS A 27 -10.05 3.32 -7.99
CA LYS A 27 -10.15 4.23 -9.12
C LYS A 27 -9.03 5.27 -9.05
N GLY A 28 -8.17 5.28 -10.07
CA GLY A 28 -6.99 6.13 -10.06
C GLY A 28 -6.06 5.76 -8.89
N ASP A 29 -5.77 6.73 -8.06
CA ASP A 29 -4.91 6.58 -6.89
C ASP A 29 -5.68 6.44 -5.57
N LYS A 30 -6.99 6.15 -5.66
CA LYS A 30 -7.87 6.14 -4.48
C LYS A 30 -8.68 4.86 -4.36
N VAL A 31 -8.91 4.46 -3.12
CA VAL A 31 -9.94 3.47 -2.81
C VAL A 31 -11.30 4.15 -2.98
N ALA A 32 -12.02 3.73 -4.01
CA ALA A 32 -13.30 4.34 -4.37
C ALA A 32 -14.47 3.79 -3.56
N ARG A 33 -14.42 2.50 -3.21
CA ARG A 33 -15.50 1.85 -2.48
C ARG A 33 -15.01 0.59 -1.76
N ILE A 34 -15.56 0.35 -0.58
CA ILE A 34 -15.43 -0.92 0.13
C ILE A 34 -16.86 -1.37 0.47
N ALA A 35 -17.26 -2.55 -0.01
CA ALA A 35 -18.60 -3.07 0.19
C ALA A 35 -18.59 -4.61 0.12
N PRO A 36 -19.59 -5.29 0.70
CA PRO A 36 -19.63 -6.76 0.74
C PRO A 36 -19.61 -7.45 -0.61
N ASP A 37 -20.24 -6.84 -1.63
CA ASP A 37 -20.30 -7.41 -2.97
C ASP A 37 -20.42 -6.28 -4.00
N ILE A 38 -19.34 -6.03 -4.70
CA ILE A 38 -19.28 -4.99 -5.72
C ILE A 38 -19.47 -5.64 -7.08
N GLN A 39 -20.55 -5.27 -7.78
CA GLN A 39 -20.92 -5.83 -9.08
C GLN A 39 -20.47 -4.96 -10.26
N GLU A 40 -20.07 -3.71 -10.01
CA GLU A 40 -19.63 -2.82 -11.07
C GLU A 40 -18.38 -3.34 -11.77
N PRO A 41 -18.22 -3.11 -13.07
CA PRO A 41 -17.08 -3.60 -13.82
C PRO A 41 -15.77 -2.91 -13.43
N ALA A 42 -14.68 -3.63 -13.58
CA ALA A 42 -13.33 -3.12 -13.39
C ALA A 42 -12.40 -3.62 -14.51
N ALA A 43 -11.35 -2.85 -14.80
CA ALA A 43 -10.37 -3.25 -15.80
C ALA A 43 -9.64 -4.51 -15.40
N GLU A 44 -9.31 -4.64 -14.11
CA GLU A 44 -8.67 -5.85 -13.56
C GLU A 44 -9.39 -6.28 -12.28
N VAL A 45 -9.56 -7.57 -12.12
CA VAL A 45 -10.21 -8.18 -10.96
C VAL A 45 -9.25 -9.19 -10.32
N TYR A 46 -9.05 -9.05 -9.01
CA TYR A 46 -8.23 -9.96 -8.21
C TYR A 46 -9.10 -10.67 -7.19
N ASP A 47 -8.95 -11.98 -7.10
CA ASP A 47 -9.62 -12.78 -6.08
C ASP A 47 -8.72 -12.90 -4.86
N ALA A 48 -9.14 -12.33 -3.74
CA ALA A 48 -8.42 -12.37 -2.47
C ALA A 48 -9.05 -13.35 -1.48
N ALA A 49 -9.80 -14.33 -1.95
CA ALA A 49 -10.40 -15.33 -1.07
C ALA A 49 -9.33 -16.04 -0.21
N GLY A 50 -9.57 -16.08 1.10
CA GLY A 50 -8.63 -16.65 2.05
C GLY A 50 -7.45 -15.74 2.41
N LYS A 51 -7.44 -14.50 1.93
CA LYS A 51 -6.36 -13.54 2.17
C LYS A 51 -6.87 -12.30 2.89
N TYR A 52 -5.97 -11.63 3.58
CA TYR A 52 -6.24 -10.30 4.13
C TYR A 52 -5.96 -9.24 3.07
N VAL A 53 -6.80 -8.23 3.03
CA VAL A 53 -6.58 -7.00 2.24
C VAL A 53 -6.31 -5.88 3.24
N ILE A 54 -5.11 -5.36 3.22
CA ILE A 54 -4.65 -4.35 4.18
C ILE A 54 -4.07 -3.15 3.44
N PRO A 55 -4.01 -1.96 4.09
CA PRO A 55 -3.21 -0.87 3.57
C PRO A 55 -1.74 -1.28 3.42
N GLY A 56 -1.03 -0.64 2.51
CA GLY A 56 0.42 -0.83 2.39
C GLY A 56 1.11 -0.55 3.72
N LEU A 57 2.10 -1.35 4.05
CA LEU A 57 2.81 -1.22 5.31
C LEU A 57 3.74 0.00 5.29
N ILE A 58 3.91 0.61 6.46
CA ILE A 58 4.80 1.74 6.66
C ILE A 58 5.98 1.27 7.51
N ASP A 59 7.19 1.42 6.99
CA ASP A 59 8.39 1.19 7.78
C ASP A 59 8.85 2.52 8.37
N PRO A 60 8.72 2.73 9.68
CA PRO A 60 8.96 4.04 10.29
C PRO A 60 10.43 4.31 10.62
N HIS A 61 11.35 3.39 10.32
CA HIS A 61 12.75 3.55 10.68
C HIS A 61 13.66 2.82 9.69
N VAL A 62 14.05 3.51 8.64
CA VAL A 62 14.95 2.97 7.61
C VAL A 62 16.08 3.95 7.28
N HIS A 63 17.13 3.46 6.65
CA HIS A 63 18.31 4.22 6.24
C HIS A 63 18.59 4.04 4.74
N GLU A 64 17.53 3.98 3.93
CA GLU A 64 17.59 3.63 2.51
C GLU A 64 17.41 4.83 1.58
N GLU A 65 17.71 6.05 2.06
CA GLU A 65 17.49 7.28 1.29
C GLU A 65 18.29 7.31 -0.01
N TRP A 66 19.48 6.78 -0.01
CA TRP A 66 20.36 6.74 -1.19
C TRP A 66 19.81 5.85 -2.30
N TYR A 67 18.94 4.93 -1.97
CA TYR A 67 18.37 4.00 -2.95
C TYR A 67 17.53 4.73 -4.00
N CYS A 68 16.97 5.89 -3.68
CA CYS A 68 16.20 6.67 -4.63
C CYS A 68 17.08 7.24 -5.76
N PHE A 69 18.37 7.40 -5.54
CA PHE A 69 19.32 7.85 -6.56
C PHE A 69 19.86 6.71 -7.41
N ASP A 70 19.75 5.48 -6.94
CA ASP A 70 20.21 4.29 -7.66
C ASP A 70 19.10 3.74 -8.54
N ASP A 71 18.11 3.12 -7.96
CA ASP A 71 17.02 2.47 -8.68
C ASP A 71 15.65 3.14 -8.44
N GLY A 72 15.40 3.57 -7.22
CA GLY A 72 14.14 4.22 -6.84
C GLY A 72 12.93 3.30 -6.75
N ARG A 73 13.04 2.04 -7.13
CA ARG A 73 11.92 1.10 -7.10
C ARG A 73 11.69 0.47 -5.73
N TYR A 74 12.71 0.39 -4.90
CA TYR A 74 12.61 -0.23 -3.57
C TYR A 74 11.96 -1.60 -3.60
N GLU A 75 12.32 -2.43 -4.58
CA GLU A 75 11.62 -3.67 -4.90
C GLU A 75 11.55 -4.65 -3.72
N SER A 76 12.62 -4.76 -2.92
CA SER A 76 12.64 -5.62 -1.73
C SER A 76 11.58 -5.22 -0.70
N TYR A 77 11.30 -3.93 -0.55
CA TYR A 77 10.26 -3.42 0.33
C TYR A 77 8.87 -3.68 -0.25
N ILE A 78 8.66 -3.32 -1.52
CA ILE A 78 7.38 -3.50 -2.20
C ILE A 78 6.94 -4.96 -2.19
N ARG A 79 7.85 -5.89 -2.44
CA ARG A 79 7.54 -7.33 -2.44
C ARG A 79 7.13 -7.88 -1.08
N GLN A 80 7.45 -7.17 -0.02
CA GLN A 80 7.03 -7.51 1.34
C GLN A 80 5.80 -6.71 1.81
N GLY A 81 5.21 -5.91 0.93
CA GLY A 81 4.02 -5.11 1.24
C GLY A 81 4.32 -3.75 1.85
N VAL A 82 5.58 -3.34 1.94
CA VAL A 82 5.97 -2.03 2.44
C VAL A 82 5.86 -1.01 1.32
N THR A 83 5.01 -0.02 1.48
CA THR A 83 4.73 1.01 0.47
C THR A 83 5.18 2.41 0.90
N THR A 84 5.56 2.59 2.14
CA THR A 84 6.01 3.87 2.68
C THR A 84 7.21 3.67 3.58
N LEU A 85 8.24 4.46 3.37
CA LEU A 85 9.45 4.47 4.18
C LEU A 85 9.60 5.81 4.88
N VAL A 86 9.98 5.79 6.15
CA VAL A 86 10.30 7.00 6.91
C VAL A 86 11.78 6.98 7.23
N ASN A 87 12.52 7.86 6.57
CA ASN A 87 13.95 8.03 6.74
C ASN A 87 14.25 9.19 7.69
N GLY A 88 15.50 9.30 8.12
CA GLY A 88 16.00 10.47 8.82
C GLY A 88 15.63 10.57 10.29
N ASN A 89 14.96 9.60 10.87
CA ASN A 89 14.53 9.65 12.27
C ASN A 89 15.59 9.08 13.25
N CYS A 90 16.78 8.79 12.77
CA CYS A 90 17.88 8.24 13.57
C CYS A 90 19.19 9.02 13.34
N SER A 91 19.11 10.33 13.31
CA SER A 91 20.25 11.25 13.13
C SER A 91 21.03 11.06 11.81
N HIS A 92 20.51 10.30 10.89
CA HIS A 92 21.13 10.04 9.59
C HIS A 92 20.14 10.33 8.48
N SER A 93 20.36 11.44 7.76
CA SER A 93 19.48 11.86 6.68
C SER A 93 20.26 12.65 5.63
N ILE A 94 19.83 12.52 4.38
CA ILE A 94 20.31 13.35 3.27
C ILE A 94 19.44 14.59 3.06
N THR A 95 18.34 14.71 3.77
CA THR A 95 17.41 15.84 3.67
C THR A 95 17.20 16.54 5.01
N PRO A 96 17.39 17.88 5.08
CA PRO A 96 17.89 18.74 3.99
C PRO A 96 19.34 18.43 3.67
N GLY A 97 19.67 18.41 2.39
CA GLY A 97 21.03 18.16 1.95
C GLY A 97 21.97 19.28 2.33
N HIS A 98 23.13 18.92 2.84
CA HIS A 98 24.22 19.87 3.05
C HIS A 98 25.19 19.77 1.89
N LYS A 99 25.44 20.89 1.26
CA LYS A 99 26.58 20.99 0.35
C LYS A 99 27.85 20.97 1.16
N LYS A 100 28.65 19.99 0.95
CA LYS A 100 30.03 20.01 1.41
C LYS A 100 30.90 20.60 0.34
#